data_598aa3454d20bfea37f248eb5d10cd89
#
_entry.id   598aa3454d20bfea37f248eb5d10cd89
#
_cell.length_a   1.000
_cell.length_b   1.000
_cell.length_c   1.000
_cell.angle_alpha   90.00
_cell.angle_beta   90.00
_cell.angle_gamma   90.00
#
_symmetry.space_group_name_H-M   'P 1'
#
loop_
_entity.id
_entity.type
_entity.pdbx_description
1 polymer ?
#
loop_
_entity_poly.entity_id
_entity_poly.type
_entity_poly.pdbx_seq_one_letter_code
_entity_poly.pdbx_strand_id
1 'polypeptide(L)'
;TNTGISIAVTIENDLTLIEGWFQILTMVNGNNAGALGTYSLDASDINIPKTVAGQENFEGLSQFGEEKNVTFYGLISDAAGNTATGPVVDDISIHVDQIPPNLANISIYSSNNDQVIAILGDTVFVEFIGSEAIDSVNATIGGQPIDSFQHVNGVTSSVLMWRRMTGTEPEGILPFSVTAGDTARNMSTIYTEAIDSVDFSAAGPEILLANIRSNSSYGDTLAKPGDSIIVDIRTDMPISLNSASIGGQPAADESPSSNRYIYNIVVAENAQDGIVQFSIDYSDLNGNPYSDYTTTTDSSYVRLDGTDPEFPDVSISSTGSDPTIAGANDTINLTFHVDEAVSDSSAIILNNTANSITALNNNYFRASYAITGTEGEGKVRFTITATDLAGNNGSIDSTTNNSYVVFDQTPPSNFTVGQVISKEGTEVPDYWNATNQKIEVTIPIDNDSSLFDGAVQVLV
;
A
#
# COMPACT_ATOMS: atom_id res chain seq x y z
N THR A 1 -23.56 -38.11 -34.60
CA THR A 1 -24.33 -39.30 -34.94
C THR A 1 -23.73 -39.92 -36.20
N ASN A 2 -22.93 -40.99 -36.06
CA ASN A 2 -22.52 -41.81 -37.20
C ASN A 2 -23.75 -42.64 -37.63
N THR A 3 -24.26 -42.35 -38.79
CA THR A 3 -25.49 -42.98 -39.33
C THR A 3 -25.20 -44.22 -40.17
N GLY A 4 -23.95 -44.71 -40.22
CA GLY A 4 -23.67 -45.92 -40.98
C GLY A 4 -22.31 -46.54 -40.69
N ILE A 5 -22.18 -47.82 -40.82
CA ILE A 5 -20.96 -48.61 -40.78
C ILE A 5 -20.63 -49.02 -42.22
N SER A 6 -19.34 -48.87 -42.57
CA SER A 6 -18.81 -49.29 -43.86
C SER A 6 -17.75 -50.35 -43.65
N ILE A 7 -17.95 -51.53 -44.24
CA ILE A 7 -17.00 -52.64 -44.14
C ILE A 7 -16.50 -53.00 -45.53
N ALA A 8 -15.20 -53.04 -45.73
CA ALA A 8 -14.59 -53.50 -46.95
C ALA A 8 -14.36 -55.00 -46.89
N VAL A 9 -14.90 -55.72 -47.89
CA VAL A 9 -14.74 -57.17 -47.98
C VAL A 9 -13.98 -57.46 -49.27
N THR A 10 -12.92 -58.27 -49.19
CA THR A 10 -12.25 -58.81 -50.35
C THR A 10 -12.64 -60.24 -50.52
N ILE A 11 -13.20 -60.59 -51.71
CA ILE A 11 -13.59 -61.94 -52.05
C ILE A 11 -12.46 -62.57 -52.83
N GLU A 12 -11.94 -63.70 -52.33
CA GLU A 12 -10.86 -64.42 -53.00
C GLU A 12 -11.27 -64.97 -54.36
N ASN A 13 -10.30 -65.37 -55.22
CA ASN A 13 -10.52 -65.85 -56.55
C ASN A 13 -11.12 -67.25 -56.55
N ASP A 14 -12.39 -67.32 -56.21
CA ASP A 14 -13.21 -68.54 -56.26
C ASP A 14 -14.37 -68.35 -57.28
N LEU A 15 -14.29 -68.97 -58.44
CA LEU A 15 -15.27 -68.86 -59.49
C LEU A 15 -16.59 -69.51 -59.15
N THR A 16 -16.67 -70.34 -58.10
CA THR A 16 -17.96 -70.97 -57.65
C THR A 16 -18.87 -69.97 -56.95
N LEU A 17 -18.27 -68.79 -56.54
CA LEU A 17 -19.00 -67.70 -55.89
C LEU A 17 -19.77 -66.82 -56.91
N ILE A 18 -19.54 -66.96 -58.20
CA ILE A 18 -20.25 -66.15 -59.22
C ILE A 18 -21.74 -66.64 -59.20
N GLU A 19 -22.67 -65.66 -59.20
CA GLU A 19 -24.13 -65.89 -58.98
C GLU A 19 -24.47 -66.29 -57.56
N GLY A 20 -23.50 -66.36 -56.64
CA GLY A 20 -23.75 -66.51 -55.20
C GLY A 20 -24.05 -65.13 -54.54
N TRP A 21 -24.00 -65.11 -53.22
CA TRP A 21 -24.17 -63.87 -52.46
C TRP A 21 -23.33 -63.89 -51.22
N PHE A 22 -23.09 -62.67 -50.63
CA PHE A 22 -22.52 -62.53 -49.29
C PHE A 22 -23.34 -61.56 -48.44
N GLN A 23 -23.29 -61.80 -47.13
CA GLN A 23 -23.86 -60.94 -46.08
C GLN A 23 -22.79 -60.62 -45.01
N ILE A 24 -22.91 -59.47 -44.44
CA ILE A 24 -22.23 -59.16 -43.19
C ILE A 24 -23.27 -59.28 -42.08
N LEU A 25 -23.04 -60.20 -41.19
CA LEU A 25 -23.85 -60.38 -39.98
C LEU A 25 -23.29 -59.58 -38.82
N THR A 26 -24.19 -58.96 -38.06
CA THR A 26 -23.86 -58.26 -36.85
C THR A 26 -24.20 -59.19 -35.66
N MET A 27 -23.20 -59.29 -34.74
CA MET A 27 -23.35 -60.02 -33.48
C MET A 27 -23.23 -59.07 -32.32
N VAL A 28 -24.23 -59.07 -31.43
CA VAL A 28 -24.21 -58.25 -30.20
C VAL A 28 -24.14 -59.23 -29.02
N ASN A 29 -23.09 -59.09 -28.22
CA ASN A 29 -22.83 -60.01 -27.09
C ASN A 29 -22.92 -61.51 -27.48
N GLY A 30 -22.46 -61.88 -28.68
CA GLY A 30 -22.43 -63.21 -29.19
C GLY A 30 -23.78 -63.71 -29.78
N ASN A 31 -24.82 -62.88 -29.84
CA ASN A 31 -26.12 -63.17 -30.45
C ASN A 31 -26.26 -62.48 -31.80
N ASN A 32 -26.85 -63.20 -32.79
CA ASN A 32 -27.11 -62.59 -34.11
C ASN A 32 -28.13 -61.45 -34.01
N ALA A 33 -27.74 -60.26 -34.38
CA ALA A 33 -28.55 -59.04 -34.35
C ALA A 33 -29.11 -58.65 -35.74
N GLY A 34 -28.73 -59.34 -36.80
CA GLY A 34 -29.17 -59.07 -38.16
C GLY A 34 -28.05 -59.04 -39.20
N ALA A 35 -28.36 -58.75 -40.44
CA ALA A 35 -27.40 -58.56 -41.54
C ALA A 35 -27.37 -57.10 -41.97
N LEU A 36 -26.14 -56.56 -42.27
CA LEU A 36 -25.97 -55.21 -42.81
C LEU A 36 -26.49 -55.11 -44.27
N GLY A 37 -26.67 -56.20 -44.90
CA GLY A 37 -27.19 -56.29 -46.26
C GLY A 37 -26.78 -57.60 -46.95
N THR A 38 -27.48 -57.94 -47.98
CA THR A 38 -27.19 -59.09 -48.85
C THR A 38 -26.76 -58.60 -50.20
N TYR A 39 -25.61 -59.08 -50.67
CA TYR A 39 -24.98 -58.64 -51.92
C TYR A 39 -24.83 -59.83 -52.86
N SER A 40 -25.44 -59.78 -54.06
CA SER A 40 -25.20 -60.75 -55.13
C SER A 40 -23.80 -60.58 -55.71
N LEU A 41 -23.13 -61.68 -55.98
CA LEU A 41 -21.79 -61.73 -56.49
C LEU A 41 -21.76 -61.97 -57.97
N ASP A 42 -20.99 -61.24 -58.72
CA ASP A 42 -20.73 -61.46 -60.16
C ASP A 42 -19.23 -61.61 -60.44
N ALA A 43 -18.87 -61.86 -61.70
CA ALA A 43 -17.48 -62.08 -62.08
C ALA A 43 -16.59 -60.87 -61.88
N SER A 44 -17.14 -59.62 -61.74
CA SER A 44 -16.40 -58.42 -61.52
C SER A 44 -16.06 -58.17 -60.03
N ASP A 45 -16.66 -58.92 -59.10
CA ASP A 45 -16.47 -58.80 -57.65
C ASP A 45 -15.29 -59.65 -57.14
N ILE A 46 -14.83 -60.62 -57.95
CA ILE A 46 -13.75 -61.52 -57.56
C ILE A 46 -12.40 -60.81 -57.53
N ASN A 47 -11.66 -60.93 -56.42
CA ASN A 47 -10.38 -60.27 -56.16
C ASN A 47 -10.41 -58.73 -56.09
N ILE A 48 -11.56 -58.12 -55.99
CA ILE A 48 -11.72 -56.68 -55.85
C ILE A 48 -12.31 -56.35 -54.49
N PRO A 49 -11.67 -55.47 -53.67
CA PRO A 49 -12.26 -55.03 -52.42
C PRO A 49 -13.63 -54.36 -52.68
N LYS A 50 -14.68 -54.93 -52.13
CA LYS A 50 -16.02 -54.36 -52.21
C LYS A 50 -16.39 -53.71 -50.87
N THR A 51 -16.78 -52.46 -50.89
CA THR A 51 -17.23 -51.75 -49.66
C THR A 51 -18.71 -51.99 -49.50
N VAL A 52 -19.10 -52.63 -48.42
CA VAL A 52 -20.47 -52.80 -47.97
C VAL A 52 -20.81 -51.62 -47.04
N ALA A 53 -21.68 -50.73 -47.47
CA ALA A 53 -22.23 -49.67 -46.64
C ALA A 53 -23.67 -50.04 -46.26
N GLY A 54 -23.84 -50.40 -45.00
CA GLY A 54 -25.19 -50.57 -44.44
C GLY A 54 -25.63 -49.28 -43.76
N GLN A 55 -26.81 -48.77 -44.12
CA GLN A 55 -27.55 -47.85 -43.26
C GLN A 55 -28.44 -48.68 -42.32
N GLU A 56 -27.82 -49.37 -41.42
CA GLU A 56 -28.59 -50.00 -40.37
C GLU A 56 -28.90 -48.96 -39.30
N ASN A 57 -30.17 -48.77 -38.97
CA ASN A 57 -30.60 -48.07 -37.78
C ASN A 57 -30.17 -48.92 -36.58
N PHE A 58 -29.08 -48.51 -35.93
CA PHE A 58 -28.66 -49.05 -34.66
C PHE A 58 -29.71 -48.85 -33.54
N GLU A 59 -30.83 -48.15 -33.83
CA GLU A 59 -32.01 -48.07 -32.95
C GLU A 59 -32.52 -49.43 -32.50
N GLY A 60 -32.40 -50.46 -33.35
CA GLY A 60 -32.70 -51.83 -32.97
C GLY A 60 -31.78 -52.49 -31.96
N LEU A 61 -30.57 -51.90 -31.76
CA LEU A 61 -29.60 -52.37 -30.79
C LEU A 61 -29.98 -51.91 -29.35
N SER A 62 -30.88 -50.96 -29.18
CA SER A 62 -31.36 -50.49 -27.88
C SER A 62 -32.04 -51.60 -27.04
N GLN A 63 -32.56 -52.64 -27.69
CA GLN A 63 -33.16 -53.77 -27.01
C GLN A 63 -32.16 -54.71 -26.31
N PHE A 64 -30.88 -54.58 -26.53
CA PHE A 64 -29.83 -55.44 -25.99
C PHE A 64 -29.07 -54.89 -24.76
N GLY A 65 -29.51 -53.80 -24.13
CA GLY A 65 -28.88 -53.20 -22.98
C GLY A 65 -28.00 -51.96 -23.31
N GLU A 66 -27.37 -51.33 -22.31
CA GLU A 66 -26.84 -49.98 -22.39
C GLU A 66 -25.45 -49.86 -23.04
N GLU A 67 -24.60 -50.86 -22.88
CA GLU A 67 -23.25 -50.93 -23.50
C GLU A 67 -23.10 -52.22 -24.28
N LYS A 68 -22.64 -52.15 -25.53
CA LYS A 68 -22.60 -53.31 -26.43
C LYS A 68 -21.32 -53.36 -27.23
N ASN A 69 -20.69 -54.54 -27.24
CA ASN A 69 -19.71 -54.89 -28.23
C ASN A 69 -20.37 -55.52 -29.43
N VAL A 70 -20.29 -54.85 -30.56
CA VAL A 70 -20.80 -55.37 -31.84
C VAL A 70 -19.62 -55.93 -32.63
N THR A 71 -19.68 -57.22 -32.92
CA THR A 71 -18.73 -57.90 -33.79
C THR A 71 -19.39 -58.23 -35.12
N PHE A 72 -18.59 -58.44 -36.15
CA PHE A 72 -19.06 -58.67 -37.51
C PHE A 72 -18.54 -60.01 -38.01
N TYR A 73 -19.40 -60.71 -38.76
CA TYR A 73 -19.05 -61.95 -39.44
C TYR A 73 -19.47 -61.90 -40.88
N GLY A 74 -18.64 -62.43 -41.77
CA GLY A 74 -19.03 -62.68 -43.18
C GLY A 74 -19.75 -63.98 -43.29
N LEU A 75 -20.88 -63.99 -43.98
CA LEU A 75 -21.54 -65.17 -44.48
C LEU A 75 -21.54 -65.12 -45.99
N ILE A 76 -20.95 -66.08 -46.65
CA ILE A 76 -20.87 -66.20 -48.10
C ILE A 76 -21.57 -67.45 -48.56
N SER A 77 -22.27 -67.40 -49.73
CA SER A 77 -22.90 -68.52 -50.35
C SER A 77 -22.42 -68.59 -51.80
N ASP A 78 -22.15 -69.79 -52.28
CA ASP A 78 -22.00 -70.10 -53.68
C ASP A 78 -23.31 -70.16 -54.45
N ALA A 79 -23.26 -70.28 -55.77
CA ALA A 79 -24.46 -70.44 -56.64
C ALA A 79 -25.23 -71.77 -56.41
N ALA A 80 -24.60 -72.76 -55.79
CA ALA A 80 -25.21 -74.01 -55.41
C ALA A 80 -25.92 -73.96 -54.06
N GLY A 81 -25.78 -72.84 -53.32
CA GLY A 81 -26.37 -72.63 -52.00
C GLY A 81 -25.54 -73.15 -50.84
N ASN A 82 -24.27 -73.54 -51.05
CA ASN A 82 -23.39 -73.91 -49.97
C ASN A 82 -22.90 -72.60 -49.31
N THR A 83 -22.91 -72.60 -47.97
CA THR A 83 -22.55 -71.43 -47.21
C THR A 83 -21.26 -71.62 -46.41
N ALA A 84 -20.46 -70.56 -46.29
CA ALA A 84 -19.29 -70.47 -45.39
C ALA A 84 -19.41 -69.23 -44.55
N THR A 85 -19.01 -69.34 -43.27
CA THR A 85 -18.92 -68.21 -42.39
C THR A 85 -17.44 -67.96 -42.03
N GLY A 86 -17.07 -66.75 -42.02
CA GLY A 86 -15.71 -66.29 -41.59
C GLY A 86 -15.79 -65.11 -40.65
N PRO A 87 -14.91 -65.06 -39.65
CA PRO A 87 -14.73 -63.84 -38.90
C PRO A 87 -14.28 -62.73 -39.84
N VAL A 88 -14.66 -61.50 -39.55
CA VAL A 88 -14.01 -60.34 -40.13
C VAL A 88 -12.56 -60.36 -39.63
N VAL A 89 -11.59 -60.26 -40.53
CA VAL A 89 -10.15 -60.27 -40.17
C VAL A 89 -9.92 -59.23 -39.11
N ASP A 90 -9.22 -59.61 -38.01
CA ASP A 90 -8.79 -58.76 -36.87
C ASP A 90 -9.82 -58.50 -35.76
N ASP A 91 -10.81 -59.34 -35.53
CA ASP A 91 -11.69 -59.26 -34.33
C ASP A 91 -12.20 -57.82 -34.07
N ILE A 92 -12.56 -57.08 -35.15
CA ILE A 92 -13.01 -55.70 -35.03
C ILE A 92 -14.35 -55.66 -34.29
N SER A 93 -14.31 -55.18 -33.06
CA SER A 93 -15.52 -54.86 -32.31
C SER A 93 -15.71 -53.33 -32.25
N ILE A 94 -16.93 -52.90 -32.45
CA ILE A 94 -17.33 -51.52 -32.20
C ILE A 94 -18.05 -51.49 -30.88
N HIS A 95 -17.55 -50.68 -29.93
CA HIS A 95 -18.28 -50.42 -28.71
C HIS A 95 -19.38 -49.39 -29.01
N VAL A 96 -20.62 -49.75 -28.86
CA VAL A 96 -21.77 -48.87 -29.06
C VAL A 96 -22.27 -48.45 -27.70
N ASP A 97 -22.11 -47.17 -27.43
CA ASP A 97 -22.61 -46.50 -26.26
C ASP A 97 -23.48 -45.31 -26.69
N GLN A 98 -24.72 -45.25 -26.24
CA GLN A 98 -25.70 -44.20 -26.58
C GLN A 98 -26.27 -43.52 -25.35
N ILE A 99 -25.72 -43.82 -24.17
CA ILE A 99 -26.24 -43.31 -22.91
C ILE A 99 -25.36 -42.20 -22.42
N PRO A 100 -25.89 -40.97 -22.28
CA PRO A 100 -25.14 -39.88 -21.68
C PRO A 100 -24.83 -40.14 -20.21
N PRO A 101 -23.68 -39.69 -19.72
CA PRO A 101 -23.35 -39.81 -18.30
C PRO A 101 -24.33 -39.01 -17.43
N ASN A 102 -24.72 -39.61 -16.30
CA ASN A 102 -25.48 -38.93 -15.26
C ASN A 102 -24.51 -38.46 -14.17
N LEU A 103 -24.61 -37.18 -13.73
CA LEU A 103 -23.75 -36.60 -12.74
C LEU A 103 -24.41 -36.60 -11.36
N ALA A 104 -23.66 -37.00 -10.34
CA ALA A 104 -24.11 -37.09 -8.95
C ALA A 104 -23.07 -36.49 -7.98
N ASN A 105 -23.52 -36.23 -6.75
CA ASN A 105 -22.67 -35.68 -5.67
C ASN A 105 -21.94 -34.42 -6.09
N ILE A 106 -22.64 -33.51 -6.77
CA ILE A 106 -22.06 -32.26 -7.22
C ILE A 106 -21.90 -31.36 -6.00
N SER A 107 -20.66 -30.95 -5.71
CA SER A 107 -20.31 -29.98 -4.66
C SER A 107 -19.51 -28.81 -5.24
N ILE A 108 -19.69 -27.63 -4.64
CA ILE A 108 -18.96 -26.42 -4.99
C ILE A 108 -18.31 -25.86 -3.72
N TYR A 109 -17.03 -25.49 -3.78
CA TYR A 109 -16.28 -24.92 -2.65
C TYR A 109 -15.15 -24.04 -3.10
N SER A 110 -14.66 -23.15 -2.20
CA SER A 110 -13.57 -22.23 -2.44
C SER A 110 -12.26 -22.72 -1.81
N SER A 111 -11.14 -22.19 -2.33
CA SER A 111 -9.82 -22.30 -1.70
C SER A 111 -9.65 -21.41 -0.47
N ASN A 112 -10.62 -20.54 -0.18
CA ASN A 112 -10.61 -19.70 1.03
C ASN A 112 -10.59 -20.55 2.31
N ASN A 113 -10.15 -19.98 3.42
CA ASN A 113 -10.22 -20.64 4.73
C ASN A 113 -11.66 -21.01 5.12
N ASP A 114 -12.63 -20.18 4.75
CA ASP A 114 -14.04 -20.51 4.76
C ASP A 114 -14.47 -20.93 3.34
N GLN A 115 -14.65 -22.21 3.15
CA GLN A 115 -14.90 -22.79 1.82
C GLN A 115 -16.22 -22.35 1.17
N VAL A 116 -17.12 -21.71 1.92
CA VAL A 116 -18.38 -21.17 1.38
C VAL A 116 -18.26 -19.71 0.94
N ILE A 117 -17.08 -19.09 1.11
CA ILE A 117 -16.77 -17.73 0.67
C ILE A 117 -15.67 -17.79 -0.38
N ALA A 118 -15.76 -16.96 -1.41
CA ALA A 118 -14.69 -16.69 -2.36
C ALA A 118 -14.46 -15.19 -2.51
N ILE A 119 -13.19 -14.80 -2.59
CA ILE A 119 -12.76 -13.43 -2.84
C ILE A 119 -11.90 -13.36 -4.09
N LEU A 120 -11.50 -12.15 -4.47
CA LEU A 120 -10.60 -11.93 -5.60
C LEU A 120 -9.30 -12.73 -5.43
N GLY A 121 -8.97 -13.55 -6.42
CA GLY A 121 -7.76 -14.37 -6.43
C GLY A 121 -7.95 -15.80 -5.89
N ASP A 122 -9.03 -16.08 -5.19
CA ASP A 122 -9.38 -17.44 -4.78
C ASP A 122 -9.68 -18.34 -5.98
N THR A 123 -9.61 -19.65 -5.76
CA THR A 123 -10.01 -20.66 -6.75
C THR A 123 -11.29 -21.34 -6.25
N VAL A 124 -12.31 -21.32 -7.08
CA VAL A 124 -13.55 -22.05 -6.83
C VAL A 124 -13.51 -23.37 -7.57
N PHE A 125 -13.81 -24.43 -6.86
CA PHE A 125 -13.83 -25.80 -7.33
C PHE A 125 -15.26 -26.31 -7.44
N VAL A 126 -15.52 -27.13 -8.46
CA VAL A 126 -16.71 -27.97 -8.53
C VAL A 126 -16.27 -29.40 -8.75
N GLU A 127 -16.76 -30.30 -7.92
CA GLU A 127 -16.48 -31.74 -7.96
C GLU A 127 -17.75 -32.52 -8.20
N PHE A 128 -17.66 -33.58 -8.99
CA PHE A 128 -18.80 -34.46 -9.24
C PHE A 128 -18.36 -35.91 -9.58
N ILE A 129 -19.30 -36.86 -9.50
CA ILE A 129 -19.09 -38.24 -9.91
C ILE A 129 -20.05 -38.53 -11.06
N GLY A 130 -19.52 -38.99 -12.19
CA GLY A 130 -20.28 -39.50 -13.32
C GLY A 130 -20.68 -40.96 -13.11
N SER A 131 -21.80 -41.38 -13.73
CA SER A 131 -22.24 -42.79 -13.76
C SER A 131 -21.24 -43.69 -14.50
N GLU A 132 -20.37 -43.10 -15.29
CA GLU A 132 -19.38 -43.73 -16.15
C GLU A 132 -18.12 -42.84 -16.33
N ALA A 133 -17.17 -43.27 -17.17
CA ALA A 133 -15.98 -42.52 -17.46
C ALA A 133 -16.30 -41.22 -18.21
N ILE A 134 -15.75 -40.09 -17.74
CA ILE A 134 -15.91 -38.77 -18.34
C ILE A 134 -14.66 -38.44 -19.15
N ASP A 135 -14.84 -38.13 -20.42
CA ASP A 135 -13.76 -37.75 -21.37
C ASP A 135 -13.66 -36.22 -21.55
N SER A 136 -14.77 -35.52 -21.46
CA SER A 136 -14.85 -34.08 -21.69
C SER A 136 -15.79 -33.37 -20.72
N VAL A 137 -15.48 -32.13 -20.40
CA VAL A 137 -16.30 -31.25 -19.55
C VAL A 137 -16.46 -29.90 -20.24
N ASN A 138 -17.70 -29.42 -20.34
CA ASN A 138 -18.01 -28.05 -20.71
C ASN A 138 -18.76 -27.39 -19.56
N ALA A 139 -18.16 -26.39 -18.92
CA ALA A 139 -18.67 -25.85 -17.68
C ALA A 139 -18.38 -24.36 -17.52
N THR A 140 -19.20 -23.71 -16.69
CA THR A 140 -18.97 -22.34 -16.23
C THR A 140 -19.05 -22.27 -14.72
N ILE A 141 -18.29 -21.35 -14.12
CA ILE A 141 -18.38 -20.93 -12.72
C ILE A 141 -18.48 -19.42 -12.72
N GLY A 142 -19.48 -18.84 -12.01
CA GLY A 142 -19.75 -17.41 -12.06
C GLY A 142 -20.12 -16.90 -13.45
N GLY A 143 -20.71 -17.77 -14.30
CA GLY A 143 -21.03 -17.41 -15.69
C GLY A 143 -19.83 -17.37 -16.64
N GLN A 144 -18.64 -17.65 -16.16
CA GLN A 144 -17.39 -17.64 -16.94
C GLN A 144 -16.89 -19.08 -17.17
N PRO A 145 -16.20 -19.37 -18.30
CA PRO A 145 -15.62 -20.69 -18.54
C PRO A 145 -14.66 -21.11 -17.42
N ILE A 146 -14.62 -22.41 -17.13
CA ILE A 146 -13.63 -22.98 -16.21
C ILE A 146 -12.21 -22.85 -16.77
N ASP A 147 -11.21 -22.80 -15.87
CA ASP A 147 -9.79 -22.76 -16.28
C ASP A 147 -9.33 -24.14 -16.73
N SER A 148 -9.75 -25.21 -16.04
CA SER A 148 -9.41 -26.60 -16.38
C SER A 148 -10.24 -27.58 -15.55
N PHE A 149 -10.05 -28.90 -15.86
CA PHE A 149 -10.54 -30.00 -15.04
C PHE A 149 -9.53 -31.14 -14.98
N GLN A 150 -9.68 -32.03 -14.02
CA GLN A 150 -8.90 -33.27 -13.89
C GLN A 150 -9.73 -34.40 -13.29
N HIS A 151 -9.27 -35.64 -13.48
CA HIS A 151 -9.81 -36.79 -12.80
C HIS A 151 -9.22 -36.95 -11.41
N VAL A 152 -10.06 -37.19 -10.41
CA VAL A 152 -9.64 -37.31 -9.02
C VAL A 152 -9.00 -38.68 -8.78
N ASN A 153 -7.78 -38.72 -8.27
CA ASN A 153 -7.02 -39.95 -7.99
C ASN A 153 -6.93 -40.94 -9.16
N GLY A 154 -7.02 -40.45 -10.41
CA GLY A 154 -7.01 -41.32 -11.61
C GLY A 154 -8.31 -42.08 -11.86
N VAL A 155 -9.37 -41.77 -11.13
CA VAL A 155 -10.71 -42.37 -11.36
C VAL A 155 -11.42 -41.59 -12.46
N THR A 156 -11.63 -42.20 -13.61
CA THR A 156 -12.13 -41.50 -14.81
C THR A 156 -13.56 -40.99 -14.67
N SER A 157 -14.35 -41.53 -13.75
CA SER A 157 -15.70 -41.04 -13.45
C SER A 157 -15.75 -39.94 -12.38
N SER A 158 -14.65 -39.66 -11.66
CA SER A 158 -14.59 -38.60 -10.65
C SER A 158 -13.85 -37.40 -11.20
N VAL A 159 -14.50 -36.25 -11.24
CA VAL A 159 -13.99 -35.02 -11.89
C VAL A 159 -13.97 -33.89 -10.90
N LEU A 160 -12.84 -33.18 -10.88
CA LEU A 160 -12.64 -31.88 -10.25
C LEU A 160 -12.36 -30.83 -11.33
N MET A 161 -13.19 -29.81 -11.38
CA MET A 161 -12.99 -28.63 -12.24
C MET A 161 -12.85 -27.36 -11.42
N TRP A 162 -12.21 -26.32 -11.96
CA TRP A 162 -11.97 -25.09 -11.21
C TRP A 162 -11.91 -23.85 -12.08
N ARG A 163 -12.10 -22.72 -11.40
CA ARG A 163 -11.87 -21.38 -11.93
C ARG A 163 -11.29 -20.48 -10.84
N ARG A 164 -10.27 -19.69 -11.21
CA ARG A 164 -9.75 -18.62 -10.36
C ARG A 164 -10.62 -17.38 -10.51
N MET A 165 -11.00 -16.79 -9.37
CA MET A 165 -11.83 -15.58 -9.32
C MET A 165 -11.02 -14.36 -9.74
N THR A 166 -11.55 -13.61 -10.72
CA THR A 166 -10.86 -12.47 -11.35
C THR A 166 -11.60 -11.13 -11.17
N GLY A 167 -12.79 -11.14 -10.54
CA GLY A 167 -13.66 -9.97 -10.37
C GLY A 167 -14.58 -9.73 -11.58
N THR A 168 -14.61 -10.62 -12.55
CA THR A 168 -15.58 -10.61 -13.66
C THR A 168 -16.82 -11.45 -13.35
N GLU A 169 -16.76 -12.20 -12.26
CA GLU A 169 -17.84 -13.00 -11.73
C GLU A 169 -18.86 -12.10 -10.99
N PRO A 170 -20.15 -12.45 -10.98
CA PRO A 170 -21.16 -11.66 -10.27
C PRO A 170 -20.99 -11.79 -8.76
N GLU A 171 -21.25 -10.71 -8.04
CA GLU A 171 -21.36 -10.68 -6.58
C GLU A 171 -22.49 -11.61 -6.10
N GLY A 172 -22.32 -12.20 -4.92
CA GLY A 172 -23.27 -13.10 -4.29
C GLY A 172 -23.04 -14.57 -4.63
N ILE A 173 -24.07 -15.41 -4.48
CA ILE A 173 -23.97 -16.85 -4.73
C ILE A 173 -23.57 -17.11 -6.18
N LEU A 174 -22.42 -17.78 -6.36
CA LEU A 174 -21.88 -18.07 -7.68
C LEU A 174 -22.74 -19.11 -8.41
N PRO A 175 -23.33 -18.76 -9.56
CA PRO A 175 -23.95 -19.74 -10.43
C PRO A 175 -22.86 -20.60 -11.09
N PHE A 176 -23.14 -21.87 -11.32
CA PHE A 176 -22.33 -22.73 -12.16
C PHE A 176 -23.19 -23.50 -13.13
N SER A 177 -22.57 -24.00 -14.19
CA SER A 177 -23.20 -24.98 -15.10
C SER A 177 -22.17 -26.00 -15.54
N VAL A 178 -22.58 -27.25 -15.68
CA VAL A 178 -21.72 -28.31 -16.19
C VAL A 178 -22.50 -29.27 -17.09
N THR A 179 -21.85 -29.61 -18.20
CA THR A 179 -22.20 -30.78 -19.04
C THR A 179 -20.93 -31.61 -19.18
N ALA A 180 -21.07 -32.90 -19.11
CA ALA A 180 -19.96 -33.84 -19.25
C ALA A 180 -20.21 -34.80 -20.41
N GLY A 181 -19.18 -35.16 -21.13
CA GLY A 181 -19.21 -36.14 -22.21
C GLY A 181 -18.44 -37.40 -21.83
N ASP A 182 -18.99 -38.55 -22.19
CA ASP A 182 -18.31 -39.84 -22.10
C ASP A 182 -17.29 -40.05 -23.21
N THR A 183 -16.66 -41.23 -23.25
CA THR A 183 -15.70 -41.62 -24.29
C THR A 183 -16.36 -41.84 -25.66
N ALA A 184 -17.67 -42.12 -25.70
CA ALA A 184 -18.46 -42.19 -26.93
C ALA A 184 -18.97 -40.81 -27.38
N ARG A 185 -18.72 -39.72 -26.61
CA ARG A 185 -19.19 -38.36 -26.84
C ARG A 185 -20.69 -38.13 -26.66
N ASN A 186 -21.35 -38.97 -25.88
CA ASN A 186 -22.70 -38.64 -25.44
C ASN A 186 -22.57 -37.55 -24.36
N MET A 187 -23.40 -36.50 -24.45
CA MET A 187 -23.35 -35.39 -23.53
C MET A 187 -24.45 -35.46 -22.52
N SER A 188 -24.15 -35.26 -21.25
CA SER A 188 -25.12 -35.13 -20.17
C SER A 188 -26.09 -33.97 -20.38
N THR A 189 -27.17 -33.93 -19.63
CA THR A 189 -27.97 -32.71 -19.44
C THR A 189 -27.14 -31.66 -18.71
N ILE A 190 -27.60 -30.41 -18.73
CA ILE A 190 -26.97 -29.34 -17.97
C ILE A 190 -27.32 -29.47 -16.49
N TYR A 191 -26.31 -29.45 -15.61
CA TYR A 191 -26.48 -29.42 -14.16
C TYR A 191 -26.07 -28.03 -13.65
N THR A 192 -26.90 -27.46 -12.76
CA THR A 192 -26.70 -26.11 -12.19
C THR A 192 -26.91 -26.09 -10.68
N GLU A 193 -27.15 -27.22 -10.05
CA GLU A 193 -27.38 -27.34 -8.62
C GLU A 193 -26.29 -28.21 -7.98
N ALA A 194 -25.82 -27.81 -6.83
CA ALA A 194 -24.86 -28.51 -5.99
C ALA A 194 -25.42 -28.71 -4.57
N ILE A 195 -24.75 -29.52 -3.77
CA ILE A 195 -25.07 -29.73 -2.36
C ILE A 195 -24.76 -28.45 -1.54
N ASP A 196 -23.71 -27.70 -1.93
CA ASP A 196 -23.21 -26.53 -1.27
C ASP A 196 -23.33 -25.30 -2.18
N SER A 197 -22.97 -24.12 -1.66
CA SER A 197 -22.89 -22.87 -2.40
C SER A 197 -21.66 -22.06 -1.99
N VAL A 198 -21.14 -21.25 -2.89
CA VAL A 198 -20.06 -20.30 -2.64
C VAL A 198 -20.58 -18.90 -2.88
N ASP A 199 -20.41 -18.02 -1.89
CA ASP A 199 -20.71 -16.59 -1.98
C ASP A 199 -19.46 -15.83 -2.38
N PHE A 200 -19.49 -15.11 -3.50
CA PHE A 200 -18.35 -14.35 -4.02
C PHE A 200 -18.52 -12.88 -3.72
N SER A 201 -17.46 -12.27 -3.18
CA SER A 201 -17.38 -10.84 -2.98
C SER A 201 -16.03 -10.31 -3.47
N ALA A 202 -16.06 -9.44 -4.47
CA ALA A 202 -14.89 -8.71 -4.98
C ALA A 202 -14.83 -7.28 -4.45
N ALA A 203 -15.97 -6.74 -4.01
CA ALA A 203 -16.06 -5.39 -3.47
C ALA A 203 -15.49 -5.34 -2.06
N GLY A 204 -14.49 -4.49 -1.86
CA GLY A 204 -13.96 -4.22 -0.52
C GLY A 204 -14.57 -2.97 0.09
N PRO A 205 -14.23 -2.68 1.37
CA PRO A 205 -14.77 -1.54 2.11
C PRO A 205 -14.35 -0.21 1.49
N GLU A 206 -15.29 0.73 1.40
CA GLU A 206 -15.03 2.10 0.97
C GLU A 206 -14.67 2.97 2.16
N ILE A 207 -13.61 3.78 2.03
CA ILE A 207 -13.24 4.80 3.01
C ILE A 207 -14.11 6.05 2.78
N LEU A 208 -15.04 6.30 3.69
CA LEU A 208 -15.95 7.46 3.65
C LEU A 208 -15.30 8.72 4.21
N LEU A 209 -14.42 8.57 5.18
CA LEU A 209 -13.65 9.64 5.81
C LEU A 209 -12.27 9.11 6.20
N ALA A 210 -11.24 9.87 5.90
CA ALA A 210 -9.92 9.72 6.47
C ALA A 210 -9.33 11.10 6.75
N ASN A 211 -8.95 11.37 7.99
CA ASN A 211 -8.24 12.58 8.37
C ASN A 211 -7.05 12.29 9.28
N ILE A 212 -6.10 13.21 9.29
CA ILE A 212 -4.94 13.19 10.18
C ILE A 212 -4.86 14.51 10.95
N ARG A 213 -4.58 14.44 12.25
CA ARG A 213 -4.44 15.63 13.12
C ARG A 213 -3.45 15.38 14.26
N SER A 214 -2.96 16.47 14.83
CA SER A 214 -2.18 16.47 16.07
C SER A 214 -3.05 16.86 17.27
N ASN A 215 -2.61 16.50 18.47
CA ASN A 215 -3.13 17.02 19.73
C ASN A 215 -2.32 18.21 20.26
N SER A 216 -1.42 18.78 19.47
CA SER A 216 -0.58 19.90 19.86
C SER A 216 -1.41 21.11 20.30
N SER A 217 -0.95 21.80 21.35
CA SER A 217 -1.54 23.07 21.79
C SER A 217 -1.28 24.24 20.80
N TYR A 218 -0.39 24.04 19.85
CA TYR A 218 -0.02 25.01 18.82
C TYR A 218 -0.78 24.84 17.49
N GLY A 219 -1.67 23.85 17.40
CA GLY A 219 -2.54 23.60 16.26
C GLY A 219 -2.59 22.14 15.87
N ASP A 220 -3.69 21.73 15.25
CA ASP A 220 -3.95 20.34 14.84
C ASP A 220 -3.15 19.91 13.59
N THR A 221 -2.52 20.86 12.91
CA THR A 221 -1.66 20.64 11.74
C THR A 221 -0.16 20.63 12.04
N LEU A 222 0.22 20.91 13.29
CA LEU A 222 1.60 20.93 13.76
C LEU A 222 1.80 19.88 14.86
N ALA A 223 2.98 19.28 14.91
CA ALA A 223 3.38 18.36 15.97
C ALA A 223 4.87 18.50 16.27
N LYS A 224 5.24 18.23 17.52
CA LYS A 224 6.63 18.11 17.99
C LYS A 224 6.81 16.83 18.80
N PRO A 225 8.03 16.45 19.17
CA PRO A 225 8.28 15.35 20.08
C PRO A 225 7.41 15.43 21.36
N GLY A 226 6.77 14.29 21.72
CA GLY A 226 5.83 14.17 22.82
C GLY A 226 4.36 14.45 22.47
N ASP A 227 4.06 15.09 21.35
CA ASP A 227 2.67 15.22 20.86
C ASP A 227 2.13 13.89 20.34
N SER A 228 0.81 13.75 20.28
CA SER A 228 0.17 12.59 19.63
C SER A 228 -0.34 12.97 18.25
N ILE A 229 -0.09 12.09 17.27
CA ILE A 229 -0.67 12.19 15.92
C ILE A 229 -1.74 11.11 15.78
N ILE A 230 -2.89 11.50 15.29
CA ILE A 230 -4.11 10.70 15.26
C ILE A 230 -4.61 10.64 13.82
N VAL A 231 -4.88 9.42 13.33
CA VAL A 231 -5.59 9.15 12.07
C VAL A 231 -6.97 8.60 12.42
N ASP A 232 -8.03 9.22 11.90
CA ASP A 232 -9.44 8.86 12.13
C ASP A 232 -10.06 8.46 10.79
N ILE A 233 -10.50 7.21 10.70
CA ILE A 233 -11.07 6.61 9.49
C ILE A 233 -12.50 6.17 9.75
N ARG A 234 -13.37 6.38 8.76
CA ARG A 234 -14.71 5.81 8.70
C ARG A 234 -14.90 5.05 7.41
N THR A 235 -15.49 3.87 7.51
CA THR A 235 -15.79 2.98 6.40
C THR A 235 -17.29 2.78 6.26
N ASP A 236 -17.74 2.35 5.10
CA ASP A 236 -19.14 1.98 4.82
C ASP A 236 -19.53 0.65 5.50
N MET A 237 -18.56 -0.25 5.67
CA MET A 237 -18.73 -1.56 6.34
C MET A 237 -17.59 -1.82 7.34
N PRO A 238 -17.75 -2.78 8.27
CA PRO A 238 -16.69 -3.17 9.19
C PRO A 238 -15.46 -3.72 8.48
N ILE A 239 -14.26 -3.37 9.00
CA ILE A 239 -12.99 -3.88 8.51
C ILE A 239 -12.23 -4.64 9.60
N SER A 240 -11.29 -5.48 9.18
CA SER A 240 -10.24 -6.07 10.00
C SER A 240 -8.92 -5.36 9.70
N LEU A 241 -8.26 -4.81 10.73
CA LEU A 241 -6.94 -4.19 10.57
C LEU A 241 -5.87 -5.26 10.37
N ASN A 242 -5.06 -5.11 9.35
CA ASN A 242 -3.87 -5.93 9.12
C ASN A 242 -2.63 -5.22 9.66
N SER A 243 -2.47 -3.93 9.35
CA SER A 243 -1.42 -3.08 9.91
C SER A 243 -1.78 -1.60 9.81
N ALA A 244 -1.25 -0.79 10.74
CA ALA A 244 -1.32 0.67 10.66
C ALA A 244 0.01 1.28 11.07
N SER A 245 0.47 2.27 10.32
CA SER A 245 1.67 3.04 10.63
C SER A 245 1.43 4.54 10.43
N ILE A 246 2.04 5.36 11.28
CA ILE A 246 2.03 6.82 11.20
C ILE A 246 3.48 7.29 11.38
N GLY A 247 3.99 8.10 10.47
CA GLY A 247 5.38 8.55 10.49
C GLY A 247 6.39 7.40 10.45
N GLY A 248 6.02 6.25 9.85
CA GLY A 248 6.84 5.04 9.80
C GLY A 248 6.89 4.23 11.11
N GLN A 249 6.11 4.62 12.11
CA GLN A 249 5.99 3.88 13.39
C GLN A 249 4.68 3.10 13.45
N PRO A 250 4.64 1.88 14.02
CA PRO A 250 3.39 1.17 14.25
C PRO A 250 2.44 2.01 15.10
N ALA A 251 1.20 2.14 14.65
CA ALA A 251 0.18 2.92 15.35
C ALA A 251 -0.65 2.04 16.29
N ALA A 252 -1.03 2.61 17.44
CA ALA A 252 -1.95 1.97 18.36
C ALA A 252 -3.39 2.12 17.85
N ASP A 253 -4.20 1.05 18.01
CA ASP A 253 -5.62 1.04 17.67
C ASP A 253 -6.45 1.43 18.90
N GLU A 254 -7.20 2.53 18.80
CA GLU A 254 -8.13 3.02 19.81
C GLU A 254 -9.57 3.12 19.26
N SER A 255 -9.92 2.26 18.33
CA SER A 255 -11.17 2.32 17.58
C SER A 255 -12.41 2.19 18.45
N PRO A 256 -13.35 3.17 18.43
CA PRO A 256 -14.49 3.20 19.32
C PRO A 256 -15.69 2.38 18.85
N SER A 257 -15.75 1.98 17.58
CA SER A 257 -16.91 1.32 16.97
C SER A 257 -16.55 0.56 15.71
N SER A 258 -17.48 -0.29 15.23
CA SER A 258 -17.27 -1.19 14.10
C SER A 258 -16.97 -0.54 12.76
N ASN A 259 -17.32 0.75 12.55
CA ASN A 259 -17.13 1.45 11.28
C ASN A 259 -16.34 2.76 11.44
N ARG A 260 -15.73 2.97 12.60
CA ARG A 260 -14.85 4.10 12.87
C ARG A 260 -13.60 3.61 13.56
N TYR A 261 -12.44 3.93 13.00
CA TYR A 261 -11.13 3.45 13.41
C TYR A 261 -10.24 4.63 13.73
N ILE A 262 -9.62 4.61 14.90
CA ILE A 262 -8.72 5.66 15.37
C ILE A 262 -7.37 5.02 15.65
N TYR A 263 -6.36 5.49 14.93
CA TYR A 263 -4.98 5.07 15.10
C TYR A 263 -4.15 6.23 15.59
N ASN A 264 -3.26 5.98 16.54
CA ASN A 264 -2.41 7.03 17.08
C ASN A 264 -0.98 6.58 17.32
N ILE A 265 -0.08 7.58 17.35
CA ILE A 265 1.28 7.47 17.85
C ILE A 265 1.58 8.63 18.79
N VAL A 266 2.58 8.47 19.66
CA VAL A 266 3.29 9.57 20.30
C VAL A 266 4.56 9.81 19.54
N VAL A 267 4.81 11.07 19.14
CA VAL A 267 5.98 11.46 18.36
C VAL A 267 7.24 11.24 19.18
N ALA A 268 8.19 10.48 18.64
CA ALA A 268 9.47 10.20 19.29
C ALA A 268 10.42 11.40 19.22
N GLU A 269 11.35 11.51 20.19
CA GLU A 269 12.37 12.57 20.29
C GLU A 269 13.29 12.68 19.06
N ASN A 270 13.46 11.60 18.30
CA ASN A 270 14.30 11.55 17.11
C ASN A 270 13.49 11.43 15.81
N ALA A 271 12.22 11.75 15.84
CA ALA A 271 11.39 11.77 14.64
C ALA A 271 11.86 12.85 13.67
N GLN A 272 11.78 12.57 12.38
CA GLN A 272 12.27 13.49 11.35
C GLN A 272 11.24 14.55 11.01
N ASP A 273 11.68 15.79 10.89
CA ASP A 273 10.82 16.90 10.50
C ASP A 273 10.27 16.73 9.09
N GLY A 274 9.03 17.19 8.90
CA GLY A 274 8.35 17.15 7.61
C GLY A 274 6.87 16.78 7.69
N ILE A 275 6.26 16.54 6.53
CA ILE A 275 4.87 16.09 6.45
C ILE A 275 4.80 14.62 6.88
N VAL A 276 3.95 14.36 7.87
CA VAL A 276 3.74 13.02 8.40
C VAL A 276 2.92 12.19 7.43
N GLN A 277 3.47 11.06 7.02
CA GLN A 277 2.79 10.08 6.20
C GLN A 277 2.16 9.00 7.08
N PHE A 278 1.06 8.41 6.62
CA PHE A 278 0.48 7.22 7.25
C PHE A 278 0.22 6.15 6.20
N SER A 279 0.14 4.90 6.63
CA SER A 279 -0.28 3.76 5.81
C SER A 279 -1.12 2.81 6.65
N ILE A 280 -2.23 2.36 6.09
CA ILE A 280 -3.15 1.43 6.72
C ILE A 280 -3.46 0.31 5.75
N ASP A 281 -3.20 -0.92 6.21
CA ASP A 281 -3.58 -2.15 5.53
C ASP A 281 -4.76 -2.76 6.29
N TYR A 282 -5.82 -3.06 5.59
CA TYR A 282 -7.01 -3.63 6.16
C TYR A 282 -7.65 -4.63 5.20
N SER A 283 -8.60 -5.42 5.71
CA SER A 283 -9.47 -6.27 4.91
C SER A 283 -10.91 -6.09 5.36
N ASP A 284 -11.86 -6.46 4.50
CA ASP A 284 -13.22 -6.68 4.96
C ASP A 284 -13.31 -7.93 5.85
N LEU A 285 -14.50 -8.22 6.38
CA LEU A 285 -14.72 -9.42 7.20
C LEU A 285 -14.70 -10.72 6.38
N ASN A 286 -14.78 -10.65 5.05
CA ASN A 286 -14.68 -11.78 4.13
C ASN A 286 -13.21 -12.06 3.74
N GLY A 287 -12.28 -11.16 4.07
CA GLY A 287 -10.85 -11.29 3.82
C GLY A 287 -10.35 -10.62 2.54
N ASN A 288 -11.17 -9.81 1.83
CA ASN A 288 -10.68 -9.00 0.71
C ASN A 288 -9.68 -7.97 1.22
N PRO A 289 -8.39 -8.02 0.79
CA PRO A 289 -7.36 -7.15 1.31
C PRO A 289 -7.38 -5.78 0.63
N TYR A 290 -7.05 -4.74 1.42
CA TYR A 290 -6.72 -3.40 0.97
C TYR A 290 -5.41 -2.98 1.59
N SER A 291 -4.44 -2.61 0.79
CA SER A 291 -3.10 -2.22 1.23
C SER A 291 -2.77 -0.79 0.85
N ASP A 292 -1.86 -0.20 1.62
CA ASP A 292 -1.26 1.10 1.35
C ASP A 292 -2.27 2.25 1.23
N TYR A 293 -3.32 2.26 2.07
CA TYR A 293 -4.18 3.44 2.15
C TYR A 293 -3.46 4.59 2.86
N THR A 294 -3.13 5.65 2.13
CA THR A 294 -2.19 6.70 2.56
C THR A 294 -2.72 8.12 2.40
N THR A 295 -3.98 8.28 1.97
CA THR A 295 -4.53 9.60 1.61
C THR A 295 -5.62 10.04 2.57
N THR A 296 -5.74 11.34 2.80
CA THR A 296 -6.86 11.93 3.53
C THR A 296 -7.98 12.35 2.58
N THR A 297 -9.23 12.25 3.02
CA THR A 297 -10.40 12.64 2.21
C THR A 297 -10.72 14.12 2.28
N ASP A 298 -10.20 14.81 3.32
CA ASP A 298 -10.45 16.23 3.62
C ASP A 298 -9.23 17.13 3.40
N SER A 299 -8.14 16.59 2.83
CA SER A 299 -6.86 17.26 2.63
C SER A 299 -6.16 17.66 3.94
N SER A 300 -6.52 17.08 5.08
CA SER A 300 -5.81 17.29 6.33
C SER A 300 -4.38 16.75 6.26
N TYR A 301 -3.49 17.41 6.99
CA TYR A 301 -2.09 17.00 7.11
C TYR A 301 -1.55 17.41 8.48
N VAL A 302 -0.48 16.77 8.91
CA VAL A 302 0.32 17.17 10.07
C VAL A 302 1.76 17.35 9.61
N ARG A 303 2.35 18.49 9.99
CA ARG A 303 3.78 18.75 9.85
C ARG A 303 4.45 18.55 11.21
N LEU A 304 5.40 17.65 11.26
CA LEU A 304 6.29 17.47 12.38
C LEU A 304 7.42 18.49 12.29
N ASP A 305 7.71 19.12 13.41
CA ASP A 305 8.83 20.02 13.63
C ASP A 305 9.36 19.80 15.04
N GLY A 306 10.51 19.19 15.14
CA GLY A 306 11.19 18.90 16.40
C GLY A 306 12.48 19.68 16.59
N THR A 307 12.74 20.64 15.72
CA THR A 307 13.95 21.46 15.76
C THR A 307 13.72 22.70 16.62
N ASP A 308 14.60 22.97 17.59
CA ASP A 308 14.56 24.19 18.39
C ASP A 308 15.05 25.39 17.57
N PRO A 309 14.47 26.61 17.74
CA PRO A 309 14.95 27.83 17.09
C PRO A 309 16.41 28.14 17.46
N GLU A 310 17.22 28.44 16.45
CA GLU A 310 18.63 28.91 16.63
C GLU A 310 18.77 30.43 16.44
N PHE A 311 19.83 30.95 17.02
CA PHE A 311 20.14 32.42 17.01
C PHE A 311 21.46 32.69 16.30
N PRO A 312 21.51 32.70 14.96
CA PRO A 312 22.74 32.87 14.19
C PRO A 312 23.36 34.24 14.39
N ASP A 313 22.59 35.30 14.62
CA ASP A 313 23.08 36.66 14.84
C ASP A 313 22.53 37.23 16.15
N VAL A 314 23.40 37.55 17.09
CA VAL A 314 23.06 38.23 18.34
C VAL A 314 24.09 39.34 18.61
N SER A 315 23.60 40.55 18.82
CA SER A 315 24.42 41.71 19.17
C SER A 315 23.79 42.52 20.29
N ILE A 316 24.61 43.18 21.08
CA ILE A 316 24.19 44.06 22.17
C ILE A 316 24.84 45.44 22.00
N SER A 317 24.11 46.51 22.32
CA SER A 317 24.60 47.89 22.35
C SER A 317 23.85 48.73 23.37
N SER A 318 24.46 49.83 23.78
CA SER A 318 23.84 50.87 24.59
C SER A 318 23.46 52.10 23.74
N THR A 319 22.54 52.93 24.27
CA THR A 319 22.23 54.26 23.74
C THR A 319 23.17 55.35 24.28
N GLY A 320 24.10 54.97 25.17
CA GLY A 320 25.14 55.89 25.64
C GLY A 320 25.99 56.44 24.51
N SER A 321 26.85 57.39 24.81
CA SER A 321 27.78 58.02 23.82
C SER A 321 28.76 56.98 23.23
N ASP A 322 29.15 56.01 24.01
CA ASP A 322 29.86 54.79 23.60
C ASP A 322 28.87 53.63 23.66
N PRO A 323 28.64 52.90 22.52
CA PRO A 323 27.68 51.81 22.50
C PRO A 323 28.09 50.58 23.34
N THR A 324 29.33 50.56 23.87
CA THR A 324 29.86 49.51 24.75
C THR A 324 29.71 49.82 26.23
N ILE A 325 29.30 51.07 26.57
CA ILE A 325 29.14 51.56 27.94
C ILE A 325 27.73 52.09 28.12
N ALA A 326 27.12 51.79 29.25
CA ALA A 326 25.80 52.28 29.60
C ALA A 326 25.81 52.89 30.98
N GLY A 327 25.25 54.10 31.13
CA GLY A 327 24.97 54.77 32.38
C GLY A 327 23.52 54.64 32.81
N ALA A 328 23.16 55.22 33.97
CA ALA A 328 21.77 55.28 34.42
C ALA A 328 20.92 56.05 33.38
N ASN A 329 19.72 55.55 33.07
CA ASN A 329 18.75 56.04 32.06
C ASN A 329 19.14 55.72 30.59
N ASP A 330 20.27 55.08 30.31
CA ASP A 330 20.53 54.53 28.99
C ASP A 330 19.65 53.33 28.71
N THR A 331 19.51 52.99 27.44
CA THR A 331 18.77 51.83 26.99
C THR A 331 19.73 50.79 26.44
N ILE A 332 19.63 49.55 26.93
CA ILE A 332 20.29 48.40 26.35
C ILE A 332 19.42 47.88 25.23
N ASN A 333 20.01 47.68 24.05
CA ASN A 333 19.37 47.06 22.89
C ASN A 333 20.06 45.76 22.56
N LEU A 334 19.31 44.64 22.58
CA LEU A 334 19.67 43.35 22.02
C LEU A 334 19.03 43.24 20.65
N THR A 335 19.85 43.07 19.60
CA THR A 335 19.34 42.75 18.25
C THR A 335 19.71 41.32 17.95
N PHE A 336 18.72 40.51 17.58
CA PHE A 336 18.92 39.09 17.32
C PHE A 336 18.12 38.63 16.11
N HIS A 337 18.63 37.62 15.42
CA HIS A 337 17.98 36.89 14.34
C HIS A 337 17.62 35.52 14.84
N VAL A 338 16.41 35.04 14.49
CA VAL A 338 16.00 33.64 14.68
C VAL A 338 15.90 33.01 13.31
N ASP A 339 16.48 31.84 13.12
CA ASP A 339 16.59 31.17 11.83
C ASP A 339 15.26 30.72 11.24
N GLU A 340 14.21 30.69 12.07
CA GLU A 340 12.85 30.29 11.67
C GLU A 340 11.77 31.25 12.20
N ALA A 341 10.51 30.96 11.83
CA ALA A 341 9.35 31.72 12.28
C ALA A 341 8.99 31.34 13.73
N VAL A 342 8.79 32.34 14.57
CA VAL A 342 8.48 32.16 15.98
C VAL A 342 7.05 32.57 16.32
N SER A 343 6.44 31.86 17.26
CA SER A 343 5.15 32.19 17.87
C SER A 343 5.28 33.18 19.02
N ASP A 344 6.40 33.11 19.75
CA ASP A 344 6.72 34.00 20.87
C ASP A 344 8.23 34.18 21.03
N SER A 345 8.64 35.33 21.61
CA SER A 345 10.01 35.59 22.00
C SER A 345 10.08 36.45 23.27
N SER A 346 11.07 36.19 24.12
CA SER A 346 11.32 36.97 25.33
C SER A 346 12.82 37.25 25.52
N ALA A 347 13.13 38.29 26.25
CA ALA A 347 14.49 38.60 26.63
C ALA A 347 14.54 39.08 28.10
N ILE A 348 15.53 38.56 28.83
CA ILE A 348 15.89 39.02 30.17
C ILE A 348 17.23 39.74 30.04
N ILE A 349 17.32 41.00 30.51
CA ILE A 349 18.50 41.84 30.45
C ILE A 349 18.75 42.31 31.88
N LEU A 350 19.96 42.14 32.40
CA LEU A 350 20.33 42.50 33.79
C LEU A 350 19.36 41.91 34.83
N ASN A 351 18.90 40.68 34.63
CA ASN A 351 17.87 39.96 35.41
C ASN A 351 16.46 40.58 35.40
N ASN A 352 16.18 41.48 34.47
CA ASN A 352 14.89 42.12 34.29
C ASN A 352 14.32 41.76 32.91
N THR A 353 13.02 41.63 32.81
CA THR A 353 12.35 41.44 31.51
C THR A 353 12.52 42.68 30.65
N ALA A 354 12.85 42.51 29.38
CA ALA A 354 12.95 43.62 28.43
C ALA A 354 11.65 44.44 28.39
N ASN A 355 11.78 45.77 28.35
CA ASN A 355 10.63 46.66 28.29
C ASN A 355 9.81 46.50 27.01
N SER A 356 10.45 46.11 25.93
CA SER A 356 9.80 45.85 24.64
C SER A 356 10.62 44.90 23.80
N ILE A 357 9.91 44.08 22.98
CA ILE A 357 10.50 43.36 21.85
C ILE A 357 9.75 43.80 20.61
N THR A 358 10.53 44.27 19.62
CA THR A 358 10.00 44.74 18.34
C THR A 358 10.50 43.83 17.23
N ALA A 359 9.59 43.26 16.47
CA ALA A 359 9.92 42.53 15.25
C ALA A 359 10.42 43.53 14.18
N LEU A 360 11.52 43.18 13.57
CA LEU A 360 12.11 43.86 12.43
C LEU A 360 11.79 43.07 11.15
N ASN A 361 12.53 43.24 10.09
CA ASN A 361 12.37 42.45 8.88
C ASN A 361 13.13 41.10 8.97
N ASN A 362 12.66 40.06 8.29
CA ASN A 362 13.38 38.79 8.11
C ASN A 362 13.75 38.08 9.43
N ASN A 363 12.82 37.91 10.34
CA ASN A 363 13.02 37.27 11.64
C ASN A 363 14.10 37.92 12.53
N TYR A 364 14.44 39.19 12.28
CA TYR A 364 15.20 39.98 13.21
C TYR A 364 14.28 40.65 14.24
N PHE A 365 14.75 40.68 15.47
CA PHE A 365 14.06 41.28 16.61
C PHE A 365 14.99 42.21 17.36
N ARG A 366 14.40 43.21 18.03
CA ARG A 366 15.11 44.08 18.97
C ARG A 366 14.40 44.04 20.30
N ALA A 367 15.10 43.55 21.32
CA ALA A 367 14.66 43.68 22.71
C ALA A 367 15.36 44.90 23.33
N SER A 368 14.59 45.76 24.02
CA SER A 368 15.09 46.99 24.62
C SER A 368 14.77 46.99 26.12
N TYR A 369 15.78 47.40 26.91
CA TYR A 369 15.66 47.56 28.36
C TYR A 369 16.25 48.92 28.77
N ALA A 370 15.41 49.78 29.36
CA ALA A 370 15.87 51.07 29.92
C ALA A 370 16.41 50.82 31.34
N ILE A 371 17.64 51.20 31.56
CA ILE A 371 18.33 51.07 32.85
C ILE A 371 17.70 52.03 33.85
N THR A 372 17.32 51.54 35.04
CA THR A 372 16.69 52.33 36.10
C THR A 372 17.67 52.82 37.13
N GLY A 373 18.91 52.29 37.12
CA GLY A 373 19.95 52.59 38.12
C GLY A 373 19.86 51.78 39.40
N THR A 374 19.04 50.73 39.40
CA THR A 374 18.93 49.77 40.52
C THR A 374 19.64 48.45 40.21
N GLU A 375 20.13 48.32 39.00
CA GLU A 375 20.82 47.15 38.51
C GLU A 375 22.28 47.09 39.01
N GLY A 376 22.84 45.88 39.07
CA GLY A 376 24.22 45.69 39.44
C GLY A 376 25.18 46.11 38.32
N GLU A 377 26.20 46.89 38.65
CA GLU A 377 27.26 47.30 37.69
C GLU A 377 28.08 46.14 37.17
N GLY A 378 28.68 46.33 36.00
CA GLY A 378 29.55 45.38 35.32
C GLY A 378 29.04 44.97 33.94
N LYS A 379 29.57 43.86 33.40
CA LYS A 379 29.19 43.37 32.09
C LYS A 379 27.72 42.99 32.07
N VAL A 380 26.97 43.56 31.13
CA VAL A 380 25.52 43.27 30.95
C VAL A 380 25.35 41.81 30.56
N ARG A 381 24.60 41.10 31.37
CA ARG A 381 24.17 39.72 31.08
C ARG A 381 22.76 39.74 30.55
N PHE A 382 22.47 38.81 29.66
CA PHE A 382 21.13 38.64 29.10
C PHE A 382 20.82 37.15 28.82
N THR A 383 19.55 36.83 28.62
CA THR A 383 19.07 35.58 28.06
C THR A 383 17.93 35.91 27.10
N ILE A 384 17.99 35.39 25.89
CA ILE A 384 16.95 35.47 24.90
C ILE A 384 16.32 34.07 24.82
N THR A 385 15.01 33.99 24.73
CA THR A 385 14.28 32.77 24.43
C THR A 385 13.33 33.02 23.27
N ALA A 386 13.17 32.04 22.40
CA ALA A 386 12.17 32.04 21.35
C ALA A 386 11.43 30.69 21.31
N THR A 387 10.16 30.75 20.96
CA THR A 387 9.33 29.56 20.75
C THR A 387 8.87 29.58 19.30
N ASP A 388 9.09 28.49 18.57
CA ASP A 388 8.66 28.36 17.18
C ASP A 388 7.13 28.17 17.05
N LEU A 389 6.66 27.89 15.85
CA LEU A 389 5.24 27.67 15.59
C LEU A 389 4.75 26.30 16.08
N ALA A 390 5.65 25.31 16.24
CA ALA A 390 5.35 23.98 16.76
C ALA A 390 5.45 23.91 18.31
N GLY A 391 6.06 24.94 18.93
CA GLY A 391 6.23 25.05 20.38
C GLY A 391 7.57 24.53 20.88
N ASN A 392 8.60 24.36 20.02
CA ASN A 392 9.97 24.10 20.43
C ASN A 392 10.61 25.39 20.98
N ASN A 393 11.56 25.29 21.91
CA ASN A 393 12.11 26.43 22.62
C ASN A 393 13.62 26.49 22.46
N GLY A 394 14.10 27.53 21.80
CA GLY A 394 15.51 27.90 21.75
C GLY A 394 15.88 28.95 22.77
N SER A 395 17.13 28.98 23.21
CA SER A 395 17.67 30.03 24.09
C SER A 395 19.13 30.33 23.85
N ILE A 396 19.54 31.60 24.06
CA ILE A 396 20.93 32.03 24.00
C ILE A 396 21.21 33.12 25.07
N ASP A 397 22.41 33.12 25.63
CA ASP A 397 22.89 34.07 26.66
C ASP A 397 24.19 34.78 26.27
N SER A 398 24.64 34.67 25.04
CA SER A 398 25.87 35.25 24.52
C SER A 398 25.67 35.87 23.14
N THR A 399 26.50 36.88 22.81
CA THR A 399 26.52 37.50 21.49
C THR A 399 27.33 36.65 20.52
N THR A 400 26.91 36.62 19.24
CA THR A 400 27.64 35.88 18.18
C THR A 400 28.76 36.67 17.55
N ASN A 401 28.75 38.02 17.71
CA ASN A 401 29.72 38.95 17.15
C ASN A 401 30.71 39.53 18.21
N ASN A 402 30.74 38.94 19.43
CA ASN A 402 31.54 39.39 20.56
C ASN A 402 31.24 40.81 21.05
N SER A 403 30.13 41.42 20.66
CA SER A 403 29.71 42.71 21.24
C SER A 403 29.41 42.56 22.75
N TYR A 404 29.59 43.59 23.47
CA TYR A 404 29.31 43.65 24.91
C TYR A 404 28.91 45.04 25.31
N VAL A 405 28.26 45.16 26.47
CA VAL A 405 28.02 46.45 27.15
C VAL A 405 28.43 46.31 28.63
N VAL A 406 29.09 47.32 29.15
CA VAL A 406 29.37 47.45 30.58
C VAL A 406 28.45 48.52 31.15
N PHE A 407 27.66 48.15 32.16
CA PHE A 407 26.90 49.13 32.92
C PHE A 407 27.73 49.67 34.04
N ASP A 408 27.86 51.02 34.07
CA ASP A 408 28.61 51.77 35.07
C ASP A 408 27.84 53.06 35.38
N GLN A 409 27.46 53.25 36.62
CA GLN A 409 26.81 54.47 37.14
C GLN A 409 27.65 55.15 38.21
N THR A 410 28.77 54.53 38.60
CA THR A 410 29.62 55.07 39.62
C THR A 410 30.44 56.23 39.02
N PRO A 411 30.24 57.46 39.53
CA PRO A 411 31.08 58.60 39.07
C PRO A 411 32.57 58.33 39.34
N PRO A 412 33.43 58.83 38.47
CA PRO A 412 34.87 58.79 38.74
C PRO A 412 35.22 59.31 40.14
N SER A 413 36.16 58.63 40.77
CA SER A 413 36.64 59.10 42.09
C SER A 413 37.15 60.56 42.06
N ASN A 414 36.90 61.27 43.17
CA ASN A 414 37.38 62.62 43.28
C ASN A 414 38.88 62.63 43.06
N PHE A 415 39.31 63.45 42.15
CA PHE A 415 40.75 63.69 41.91
C PHE A 415 41.21 65.08 42.42
N THR A 416 42.42 65.17 42.72
CA THR A 416 43.08 66.49 43.07
C THR A 416 43.94 66.94 41.91
N VAL A 417 43.80 68.20 41.61
CA VAL A 417 44.75 68.79 40.67
C VAL A 417 46.13 68.83 41.34
N GLY A 418 47.08 68.22 40.67
CA GLY A 418 48.45 68.20 41.16
C GLY A 418 49.18 69.56 40.96
N GLN A 419 50.41 69.47 40.73
CA GLN A 419 51.20 70.67 40.61
C GLN A 419 50.80 71.49 39.37
N VAL A 420 50.63 72.75 39.58
CA VAL A 420 50.46 73.75 38.50
C VAL A 420 51.77 74.54 38.38
N ILE A 421 52.37 74.45 37.22
CA ILE A 421 53.68 75.11 36.95
C ILE A 421 53.59 75.97 35.71
N SER A 422 54.24 77.16 35.83
CA SER A 422 54.50 78.03 34.68
C SER A 422 55.68 77.50 33.85
N LYS A 423 55.50 77.42 32.50
CA LYS A 423 56.55 76.97 31.57
C LYS A 423 56.83 77.97 30.49
N GLU A 424 57.92 77.70 29.74
CA GLU A 424 58.38 78.53 28.64
C GLU A 424 58.68 79.99 29.06
N GLY A 425 59.84 80.18 29.56
CA GLY A 425 60.33 81.45 30.10
C GLY A 425 61.13 81.28 31.37
N THR A 426 61.28 82.36 32.21
CA THR A 426 61.89 82.20 33.53
C THR A 426 60.89 81.57 34.47
N GLU A 427 61.09 80.27 34.75
CA GLU A 427 60.17 79.47 35.64
C GLU A 427 60.48 79.84 37.10
N VAL A 428 59.49 80.38 37.79
CA VAL A 428 59.48 80.62 39.21
C VAL A 428 58.31 79.86 39.87
N PRO A 429 58.59 79.02 40.85
CA PRO A 429 57.54 78.33 41.52
C PRO A 429 56.41 79.22 42.02
N ASP A 430 55.12 78.84 41.80
CA ASP A 430 53.92 79.56 42.21
C ASP A 430 53.73 80.99 41.64
N TYR A 431 54.56 81.37 40.65
CA TYR A 431 54.44 82.67 40.02
C TYR A 431 54.34 82.57 38.49
N TRP A 432 53.41 83.31 37.92
CA TRP A 432 53.40 83.62 36.48
C TRP A 432 54.03 84.99 36.24
N ASN A 433 55.01 85.10 35.39
CA ASN A 433 55.65 86.32 35.04
C ASN A 433 55.58 86.62 33.52
N ALA A 434 55.95 87.84 33.10
CA ALA A 434 55.83 88.32 31.75
C ALA A 434 56.57 87.47 30.69
N THR A 435 57.45 86.55 31.09
CA THR A 435 58.19 85.67 30.19
C THR A 435 57.55 84.31 30.01
N ASN A 436 56.60 83.89 30.90
CA ASN A 436 55.95 82.62 30.80
C ASN A 436 54.93 82.60 29.66
N GLN A 437 54.86 81.51 28.93
CA GLN A 437 53.94 81.32 27.77
C GLN A 437 53.01 80.17 27.93
N LYS A 438 53.25 79.29 28.92
CA LYS A 438 52.48 78.06 29.11
C LYS A 438 52.27 77.70 30.56
N ILE A 439 51.12 77.23 30.92
CA ILE A 439 50.81 76.57 32.19
C ILE A 439 50.73 75.02 31.96
N GLU A 440 51.47 74.33 32.79
CA GLU A 440 51.38 72.89 32.87
C GLU A 440 50.64 72.47 34.16
N VAL A 441 49.63 71.71 34.02
CA VAL A 441 48.77 71.18 35.10
C VAL A 441 48.86 69.68 35.11
N THR A 442 49.24 69.09 36.22
CA THR A 442 49.26 67.63 36.37
C THR A 442 47.95 67.17 37.03
N ILE A 443 47.25 66.31 36.37
CA ILE A 443 46.03 65.72 36.89
C ILE A 443 46.27 64.22 37.03
N PRO A 444 46.41 63.68 38.24
CA PRO A 444 46.47 62.26 38.42
C PRO A 444 45.04 61.66 38.17
N ILE A 445 44.96 60.71 37.29
CA ILE A 445 43.70 59.96 36.97
C ILE A 445 43.88 58.55 37.48
N ASP A 446 42.97 58.10 38.29
CA ASP A 446 42.95 56.72 38.77
C ASP A 446 42.79 55.71 37.62
N ASN A 447 43.20 54.47 37.83
CA ASN A 447 43.02 53.36 36.84
C ASN A 447 41.60 52.89 36.81
N ASP A 448 40.74 53.66 36.19
CA ASP A 448 39.34 53.40 36.01
C ASP A 448 39.02 53.23 34.52
N SER A 449 38.58 52.07 34.11
CA SER A 449 38.32 51.73 32.70
C SER A 449 37.12 52.49 32.11
N SER A 450 36.22 53.00 32.96
CA SER A 450 35.09 53.82 32.51
C SER A 450 35.52 55.19 31.99
N LEU A 451 36.75 55.61 32.30
CA LEU A 451 37.33 56.83 31.81
C LEU A 451 37.96 56.77 30.40
N PHE A 452 38.05 55.58 29.82
CA PHE A 452 38.47 55.47 28.41
C PHE A 452 37.49 56.25 27.52
N ASP A 453 38.03 57.05 26.62
CA ASP A 453 37.29 57.94 25.73
C ASP A 453 36.51 59.07 26.45
N GLY A 454 36.69 59.23 27.79
CA GLY A 454 36.13 60.32 28.55
C GLY A 454 36.91 61.63 28.31
N ALA A 455 36.38 62.75 28.79
CA ALA A 455 37.02 64.09 28.68
C ALA A 455 37.33 64.64 30.06
N VAL A 456 38.53 65.21 30.20
CA VAL A 456 38.90 66.02 31.33
C VAL A 456 38.84 67.49 30.91
N GLN A 457 38.04 68.28 31.61
CA GLN A 457 37.96 69.73 31.36
C GLN A 457 38.67 70.47 32.47
N VAL A 458 39.63 71.29 32.09
CA VAL A 458 40.30 72.21 33.00
C VAL A 458 39.64 73.57 32.87
N LEU A 459 39.02 74.04 33.94
CA LEU A 459 38.48 75.42 33.99
C LEU A 459 39.50 76.33 34.65
N VAL A 460 39.80 77.40 33.99
CA VAL A 460 40.75 78.41 34.46
C VAL A 460 40.00 79.66 34.86
#